data_a3f0fc7d59f00d1d0c9ca1854bde51e6
#
_entry.id   a3f0fc7d59f00d1d0c9ca1854bde51e6
#
_cell.length_a   1.000
_cell.length_b   1.000
_cell.length_c   1.000
_cell.angle_alpha   90.00
_cell.angle_beta   90.00
_cell.angle_gamma   90.00
#
_symmetry.space_group_name_H-M   'P 1'
#
loop_
_entity.id
_entity.type
_entity.pdbx_description
1 polymer ?
#
loop_
_entity_poly.entity_id
_entity_poly.type
_entity_poly.pdbx_seq_one_letter_code
_entity_poly.pdbx_strand_id
1 'polypeptide(L)'
;VAVDLRRSSPNFGRWVGVLLSAENKLSLWVPPGFAHGFYVTSDEAQVCYKCTTYYAPEYDRSLLWSDPDVNIDWPEKANVVLSDKDRNAPGLLNAETFA
;
A
#
# COMPACT_ATOMS: atom_id res chain seq x y z
N VAL A 1 -2.68 4.72 1.07
CA VAL A 1 -1.25 4.90 0.82
C VAL A 1 -0.87 4.19 -0.47
N ALA A 2 -0.08 4.85 -1.30
CA ALA A 2 0.49 4.26 -2.49
C ALA A 2 2.00 4.50 -2.51
N VAL A 3 2.76 3.51 -2.97
CA VAL A 3 4.23 3.56 -3.03
C VAL A 3 4.67 3.26 -4.45
N ASP A 4 5.53 4.10 -5.00
CA ASP A 4 6.07 3.92 -6.34
C ASP A 4 7.12 2.80 -6.34
N LEU A 5 6.86 1.74 -7.09
CA LEU A 5 7.77 0.59 -7.22
C LEU A 5 8.39 0.49 -8.62
N ARG A 6 8.34 1.54 -9.41
CA ARG A 6 8.97 1.57 -10.74
C ARG A 6 10.42 2.03 -10.61
N ARG A 7 11.36 1.14 -10.86
CA ARG A 7 12.79 1.41 -10.65
C ARG A 7 13.33 2.57 -11.50
N SER A 8 12.76 2.78 -12.67
CA SER A 8 13.16 3.88 -13.56
C SER A 8 12.51 5.22 -13.21
N SER A 9 11.59 5.24 -12.25
CA SER A 9 10.92 6.47 -11.84
C SER A 9 11.81 7.30 -10.93
N PRO A 10 11.84 8.64 -11.08
CA PRO A 10 12.53 9.51 -10.12
C PRO A 10 11.91 9.47 -8.73
N ASN A 11 10.70 8.92 -8.60
CA ASN A 11 9.99 8.81 -7.33
C ASN A 11 10.02 7.38 -6.76
N PHE A 12 10.86 6.50 -7.29
CA PHE A 12 10.96 5.12 -6.80
C PHE A 12 11.15 5.09 -5.29
N GLY A 13 10.33 4.29 -4.61
CA GLY A 13 10.37 4.16 -3.15
C GLY A 13 9.67 5.26 -2.38
N ARG A 14 9.13 6.28 -3.05
CA ARG A 14 8.37 7.35 -2.40
C ARG A 14 6.91 6.94 -2.24
N TRP A 15 6.27 7.52 -1.24
CA TRP A 15 4.88 7.21 -0.93
C TRP A 15 4.03 8.46 -0.87
N VAL A 16 2.72 8.28 -1.05
CA VAL A 16 1.70 9.31 -0.84
C VAL A 16 0.57 8.70 -0.02
N GLY A 17 0.05 9.49 0.90
CA GLY A 17 -1.07 9.07 1.74
C GLY A 17 -2.22 10.06 1.64
N VAL A 18 -3.45 9.52 1.65
CA VAL A 18 -4.67 10.32 1.58
C VAL A 18 -5.67 9.74 2.56
N LEU A 19 -6.34 10.60 3.32
CA LEU A 19 -7.46 10.20 4.13
C LEU A 19 -8.70 10.04 3.25
N LEU A 20 -9.29 8.85 3.25
CA LEU A 20 -10.54 8.57 2.55
C LEU A 20 -11.63 8.34 3.58
N SER A 21 -12.76 9.01 3.43
CA SER A 21 -13.86 8.90 4.37
C SER A 21 -15.20 9.03 3.65
N ALA A 22 -16.27 8.59 4.31
CA ALA A 22 -17.62 8.79 3.79
C ALA A 22 -17.96 10.27 3.69
N GLU A 23 -17.39 11.09 4.57
CA GLU A 23 -17.64 12.53 4.62
C GLU A 23 -16.96 13.27 3.46
N ASN A 24 -15.69 12.95 3.16
CA ASN A 24 -14.97 13.66 2.11
C ASN A 24 -15.20 13.09 0.71
N LYS A 25 -15.73 11.87 0.60
CA LYS A 25 -16.11 11.21 -0.67
C LYS A 25 -14.98 11.14 -1.68
N LEU A 26 -13.74 11.06 -1.20
CA LEU A 26 -12.57 10.95 -2.07
C LEU A 26 -12.31 9.50 -2.47
N SER A 27 -11.63 9.33 -3.59
CA SER A 27 -11.11 8.04 -4.05
C SER A 27 -9.65 8.22 -4.42
N LEU A 28 -8.87 7.16 -4.26
CA LEU A 28 -7.47 7.17 -4.65
C LEU A 28 -7.29 6.28 -5.88
N TRP A 29 -6.75 6.87 -6.95
CA TRP A 29 -6.35 6.13 -8.14
C TRP A 29 -4.91 5.63 -7.95
N VAL A 30 -4.72 4.31 -8.06
CA VAL A 30 -3.40 3.68 -7.94
C VAL A 30 -3.02 3.13 -9.31
N PRO A 31 -2.08 3.77 -10.02
CA PRO A 31 -1.69 3.29 -11.34
C PRO A 31 -0.85 2.03 -11.28
N PRO A 32 -0.67 1.31 -12.41
CA PRO A 32 0.25 0.18 -12.48
C PRO A 32 1.66 0.59 -12.05
N GLY A 33 2.36 -0.31 -11.40
CA GLY A 33 3.72 -0.06 -10.91
C GLY A 33 3.77 0.46 -9.48
N PHE A 34 2.62 0.62 -8.82
CA PHE A 34 2.55 1.07 -7.44
C PHE A 34 2.05 -0.06 -6.54
N ALA A 35 2.59 -0.11 -5.34
CA ALA A 35 1.98 -0.86 -4.25
C ALA A 35 0.97 0.04 -3.54
N HIS A 36 -0.07 -0.56 -2.95
CA HIS A 36 -1.00 0.22 -2.15
C HIS A 36 -1.37 -0.53 -0.87
N GLY A 37 -1.79 0.22 0.12
CA GLY A 37 -2.27 -0.30 1.37
C GLY A 37 -3.14 0.72 2.07
N PHE A 38 -3.76 0.32 3.16
CA PHE A 38 -4.60 1.21 3.94
C PHE A 38 -4.48 0.92 5.43
N TYR A 39 -4.81 1.92 6.21
CA TYR A 39 -4.88 1.84 7.66
C TYR A 39 -6.26 2.35 8.08
N VAL A 40 -7.00 1.56 8.86
CA VAL A 40 -8.33 1.92 9.33
C VAL A 40 -8.18 2.77 10.59
N THR A 41 -8.62 4.03 10.53
CA THR A 41 -8.53 4.97 11.64
C THR A 41 -9.81 5.05 12.48
N SER A 42 -10.90 4.43 12.02
CA SER A 42 -12.19 4.37 12.73
C SER A 42 -12.40 2.99 13.33
N ASP A 43 -13.48 2.81 14.09
CA ASP A 43 -13.82 1.50 14.67
C ASP A 43 -14.19 0.49 13.59
N GLU A 44 -14.83 0.94 12.52
CA GLU A 44 -15.21 0.11 11.38
C GLU A 44 -14.98 0.84 10.09
N ALA A 45 -14.67 0.09 9.02
CA ALA A 45 -14.56 0.64 7.69
C ALA A 45 -14.89 -0.41 6.65
N GLN A 46 -15.52 0.01 5.56
CA GLN A 46 -15.65 -0.79 4.34
C GLN A 46 -14.71 -0.24 3.29
N VAL A 47 -13.92 -1.13 2.69
CA VAL A 47 -12.99 -0.75 1.64
C VAL A 47 -13.50 -1.33 0.33
N CYS A 48 -13.81 -0.44 -0.61
CA CYS A 48 -14.26 -0.83 -1.95
C CYS A 48 -13.21 -0.40 -2.96
N TYR A 49 -12.81 -1.30 -3.84
CA TYR A 49 -11.89 -0.95 -4.92
C TYR A 49 -12.26 -1.67 -6.19
N LYS A 50 -11.95 -1.01 -7.30
CA LYS A 50 -12.14 -1.56 -8.65
C LYS A 50 -10.77 -1.85 -9.25
N CYS A 51 -10.65 -3.01 -9.86
CA CYS A 51 -9.42 -3.43 -10.53
C CYS A 51 -9.65 -3.40 -12.04
N THR A 52 -8.61 -3.05 -12.78
CA THR A 52 -8.67 -3.02 -14.24
C THR A 52 -8.42 -4.40 -14.87
N THR A 53 -7.99 -5.38 -14.06
CA THR A 53 -7.76 -6.75 -14.50
C THR A 53 -8.45 -7.71 -13.54
N TYR A 54 -8.60 -8.96 -13.97
CA TYR A 54 -9.18 -9.99 -13.11
C TYR A 54 -8.21 -10.33 -11.97
N TYR A 55 -8.79 -10.75 -10.85
CA TYR A 55 -8.01 -11.19 -9.70
C TYR A 55 -7.17 -12.44 -10.05
N ALA A 56 -5.88 -12.38 -9.73
CA ALA A 56 -4.92 -13.44 -10.02
C ALA A 56 -4.00 -13.61 -8.80
N PRO A 57 -4.42 -14.42 -7.80
CA PRO A 57 -3.68 -14.52 -6.54
C PRO A 57 -2.26 -15.05 -6.69
N GLU A 58 -1.97 -15.83 -7.73
CA GLU A 58 -0.63 -16.35 -8.00
C GLU A 58 0.38 -15.26 -8.35
N TYR A 59 -0.10 -14.07 -8.73
CA TYR A 59 0.73 -12.91 -9.02
C TYR A 59 0.70 -11.87 -7.91
N ASP A 60 0.02 -12.17 -6.80
CA ASP A 60 -0.06 -11.25 -5.67
C ASP A 60 1.30 -11.12 -4.99
N ARG A 61 1.74 -9.88 -4.77
CA ARG A 61 3.01 -9.55 -4.12
C ARG A 61 2.75 -8.46 -3.08
N SER A 62 3.64 -8.38 -2.12
CA SER A 62 3.47 -7.45 -1.00
C SER A 62 4.76 -6.71 -0.70
N LEU A 63 4.62 -5.57 -0.03
CA LEU A 63 5.73 -4.77 0.48
C LEU A 63 5.51 -4.58 1.97
N LEU A 64 6.59 -4.65 2.75
CA LEU A 64 6.51 -4.49 4.20
C LEU A 64 6.01 -3.08 4.56
N TRP A 65 4.95 -3.00 5.38
CA TRP A 65 4.31 -1.74 5.76
C TRP A 65 5.25 -0.81 6.55
N SER A 66 6.17 -1.39 7.32
CA SER A 66 7.08 -0.65 8.21
C SER A 66 8.49 -0.53 7.64
N ASP A 67 8.66 -0.73 6.33
CA ASP A 67 9.99 -0.69 5.71
C ASP A 67 10.65 0.68 5.95
N PRO A 68 11.86 0.70 6.55
CA PRO A 68 12.55 1.95 6.83
C PRO A 68 13.01 2.71 5.57
N ASP A 69 13.21 2.01 4.46
CA ASP A 69 13.61 2.65 3.21
C ASP A 69 12.47 3.41 2.55
N VAL A 70 11.24 2.97 2.74
CA VAL A 70 10.03 3.68 2.31
C VAL A 70 9.61 4.70 3.36
N ASN A 71 9.66 4.30 4.62
CA ASN A 71 9.40 5.14 5.79
C ASN A 71 8.03 5.83 5.74
N ILE A 72 6.97 5.04 5.54
CA ILE A 72 5.60 5.56 5.54
C ILE A 72 5.25 6.06 6.95
N ASP A 73 4.70 7.27 7.01
CA ASP A 73 4.25 7.87 8.26
C ASP A 73 2.80 7.44 8.56
N TRP A 74 2.66 6.23 9.11
CA TRP A 74 1.36 5.70 9.49
C TRP A 74 0.82 6.43 10.72
N PRO A 75 -0.54 6.54 10.85
CA PRO A 75 -1.12 7.21 12.04
C PRO A 75 -0.75 6.55 13.36
N GLU A 76 -0.58 5.23 13.37
CA GLU A 76 -0.25 4.47 14.57
C GLU A 76 0.73 3.37 14.17
N LYS A 77 1.83 3.24 14.90
CA LYS A 77 2.84 2.20 14.62
C LYS A 77 2.92 1.14 15.71
N ALA A 78 2.31 1.40 16.86
CA ALA A 78 2.19 0.44 17.95
C ALA A 78 0.82 -0.21 17.91
N ASN A 79 0.73 -1.46 18.39
CA ASN A 79 -0.54 -2.19 18.51
C ASN A 79 -1.29 -2.37 17.17
N VAL A 80 -0.56 -2.44 16.07
CA VAL A 80 -1.12 -2.64 14.74
C VAL A 80 -1.48 -4.12 14.55
N VAL A 81 -2.67 -4.38 14.01
CA VAL A 81 -3.11 -5.73 13.65
C VAL A 81 -2.90 -5.92 12.15
N LEU A 82 -2.16 -6.96 11.78
CA LEU A 82 -1.78 -7.23 10.39
C LEU A 82 -2.26 -8.63 9.98
N SER A 83 -2.54 -8.79 8.68
CA SER A 83 -2.68 -10.13 8.10
C SER A 83 -1.32 -10.84 8.09
N ASP A 84 -1.33 -12.18 7.95
CA ASP A 84 -0.06 -12.93 7.87
C ASP A 84 0.74 -12.51 6.63
N LYS A 85 0.08 -12.24 5.53
CA LYS A 85 0.72 -11.77 4.30
C LYS A 85 1.45 -10.44 4.54
N ASP A 86 0.80 -9.49 5.19
CA ASP A 86 1.40 -8.19 5.46
C ASP A 86 2.53 -8.27 6.48
N ARG A 87 2.38 -9.13 7.49
CA ARG A 87 3.41 -9.31 8.52
C ARG A 87 4.70 -9.88 7.94
N ASN A 88 4.59 -10.78 6.97
CA ASN A 88 5.71 -11.50 6.38
C ASN A 88 6.17 -10.91 5.05
N ALA A 89 5.68 -9.74 4.67
CA ALA A 89 6.03 -9.10 3.40
C ALA A 89 7.50 -8.67 3.39
N PRO A 90 8.17 -8.73 2.22
CA PRO A 90 9.55 -8.28 2.11
C PRO A 90 9.66 -6.76 2.12
N GLY A 91 10.81 -6.24 2.58
CA GLY A 91 11.13 -4.83 2.45
C GLY A 91 11.46 -4.44 1.02
N LEU A 92 11.62 -3.13 0.79
CA LEU A 92 11.83 -2.58 -0.57
C LEU A 92 13.03 -3.19 -1.28
N LEU A 93 14.11 -3.48 -0.57
CA LEU A 93 15.33 -4.04 -1.17
C LEU A 93 15.14 -5.46 -1.69
N ASN A 94 14.20 -6.21 -1.12
CA ASN A 94 13.95 -7.62 -1.46
C ASN A 94 12.62 -7.83 -2.19
N ALA A 95 11.78 -6.81 -2.29
CA ALA A 95 10.48 -6.92 -2.95
C ALA A 95 10.64 -6.97 -4.47
N GLU A 96 9.70 -7.64 -5.13
CA GLU A 96 9.59 -7.55 -6.58
C GLU A 96 9.12 -6.15 -6.98
N THR A 97 9.80 -5.55 -7.94
CA THR A 97 9.52 -4.20 -8.39
C THR A 97 9.36 -4.18 -9.91
N PHE A 98 9.01 -3.03 -10.44
CA PHE A 98 8.80 -2.82 -11.87
C PHE A 98 9.99 -2.07 -12.47
N ALA A 99 10.19 -2.27 -13.76
CA ALA A 99 11.26 -1.58 -14.47
C ALA A 99 11.02 -0.08 -14.60
#